data_5409f57fa44335ba37d9d24f72033ee1
#
_entry.id   5409f57fa44335ba37d9d24f72033ee1
#
_cell.length_a   1.000
_cell.length_b   1.000
_cell.length_c   1.000
_cell.angle_alpha   90.00
_cell.angle_beta   90.00
_cell.angle_gamma   90.00
#
_symmetry.space_group_name_H-M   'P 1'
#
loop_
_entity.id
_entity.type
_entity.pdbx_description
1 polymer ?
#
loop_
_entity_poly.entity_id
_entity_poly.type
_entity_poly.pdbx_seq_one_letter_code
_entity_poly.pdbx_strand_id
1 'polypeptide(L)'
;PELARILAGEPNPNNTAAMVREYVMPRENLSKAADMVPGIQDMLKGHNVNITMWVPVIAEDMKRVLVVYAAPDMKTLGKGTDEVGMTEKFQKMLVDASKLGTLDRSFGMVEIK
;
A
#
# COMPACT_ATOMS: atom_id res chain seq x y z
N PRO A 1 0.77 22.61 -0.83
CA PRO A 1 1.40 21.30 -0.87
C PRO A 1 0.89 20.39 0.24
N GLU A 2 0.71 19.15 -0.09
CA GLU A 2 0.29 18.14 0.88
C GLU A 2 1.50 17.49 1.51
N LEU A 3 1.41 17.21 2.82
CA LEU A 3 2.39 16.43 3.55
C LEU A 3 1.76 15.13 4.01
N ALA A 4 2.50 14.04 3.85
CA ALA A 4 2.08 12.73 4.30
C ALA A 4 3.19 12.09 5.12
N ARG A 5 2.80 11.22 6.05
CA ARG A 5 3.75 10.46 6.85
C ARG A 5 3.41 8.98 6.80
N ILE A 6 4.41 8.16 7.05
CA ILE A 6 4.22 6.71 7.13
C ILE A 6 3.47 6.38 8.43
N LEU A 7 2.35 5.67 8.29
CA LEU A 7 1.60 5.15 9.42
C LEU A 7 2.02 3.71 9.73
N ALA A 8 2.35 2.93 8.72
CA ALA A 8 2.75 1.53 8.88
C ALA A 8 3.70 1.12 7.75
N GLY A 9 4.57 0.15 8.05
CA GLY A 9 5.57 -0.37 7.11
C GLY A 9 6.85 0.45 7.10
N GLU A 10 7.87 -0.09 6.44
CA GLU A 10 9.16 0.59 6.29
C GLU A 10 9.51 0.72 4.82
N PRO A 11 9.82 1.95 4.33
CA PRO A 11 10.23 2.12 2.95
C PRO A 11 11.64 1.58 2.72
N ASN A 12 11.89 1.08 1.51
CA ASN A 12 13.21 0.64 1.10
C ASN A 12 13.74 1.62 0.04
N PRO A 13 14.82 2.36 0.32
CA PRO A 13 15.33 3.37 -0.61
C PRO A 13 15.88 2.79 -1.92
N ASN A 14 16.11 1.48 -2.00
CA ASN A 14 16.57 0.82 -3.21
C ASN A 14 15.44 0.51 -4.19
N ASN A 15 14.19 0.66 -3.77
CA ASN A 15 13.04 0.43 -4.65
C ASN A 15 12.85 1.61 -5.59
N THR A 16 12.63 1.33 -6.87
CA THR A 16 12.43 2.36 -7.90
C THR A 16 11.08 2.26 -8.60
N ALA A 17 10.34 1.18 -8.37
CA ALA A 17 9.01 0.99 -8.94
C ALA A 17 7.99 0.89 -7.83
N ALA A 18 6.84 1.52 -8.02
CA ALA A 18 5.78 1.51 -7.03
C ALA A 18 4.40 1.48 -7.68
N MET A 19 3.47 0.83 -7.00
CA MET A 19 2.06 0.92 -7.29
C MET A 19 1.40 1.60 -6.10
N VAL A 20 0.73 2.72 -6.36
CA VAL A 20 0.07 3.51 -5.33
C VAL A 20 -1.43 3.30 -5.44
N ARG A 21 -2.05 2.95 -4.32
CA ARG A 21 -3.50 2.85 -4.21
C ARG A 21 -3.98 3.90 -3.23
N GLU A 22 -4.87 4.76 -3.69
CA GLU A 22 -5.45 5.81 -2.88
C GLU A 22 -6.84 5.42 -2.42
N TYR A 23 -7.04 5.40 -1.11
CA TYR A 23 -8.31 5.04 -0.50
C TYR A 23 -8.93 6.24 0.19
N VAL A 24 -10.26 6.25 0.24
CA VAL A 24 -11.01 7.15 1.12
C VAL A 24 -11.42 6.33 2.32
N MET A 25 -11.00 6.76 3.51
CA MET A 25 -11.17 5.98 4.73
C MET A 25 -11.47 6.89 5.91
N PRO A 26 -12.52 6.60 6.70
CA PRO A 26 -12.75 7.33 7.95
C PRO A 26 -11.55 7.18 8.88
N ARG A 27 -11.20 8.25 9.57
CA ARG A 27 -10.03 8.27 10.44
C ARG A 27 -10.10 7.22 11.55
N GLU A 28 -11.29 6.89 12.01
CA GLU A 28 -11.51 5.84 13.02
C GLU A 28 -11.07 4.44 12.55
N ASN A 29 -10.95 4.22 11.23
CA ASN A 29 -10.54 2.94 10.66
C ASN A 29 -9.04 2.85 10.40
N LEU A 30 -8.28 3.94 10.56
CA LEU A 30 -6.85 3.98 10.26
C LEU A 30 -6.04 2.96 11.06
N SER A 31 -6.35 2.83 12.35
CA SER A 31 -5.65 1.88 13.22
C SER A 31 -5.85 0.44 12.75
N LYS A 32 -7.07 0.08 12.39
CA LYS A 32 -7.39 -1.26 11.88
C LYS A 32 -6.70 -1.54 10.56
N ALA A 33 -6.67 -0.56 9.66
CA ALA A 33 -5.99 -0.68 8.38
C ALA A 33 -4.47 -0.83 8.57
N ALA A 34 -3.89 -0.03 9.45
CA ALA A 34 -2.47 -0.11 9.76
C ALA A 34 -2.09 -1.48 10.34
N ASP A 35 -2.95 -2.07 11.15
CA ASP A 35 -2.72 -3.40 11.74
C ASP A 35 -2.69 -4.52 10.70
N MET A 36 -3.23 -4.29 9.51
CA MET A 36 -3.19 -5.26 8.42
C MET A 36 -1.86 -5.27 7.67
N VAL A 37 -1.10 -4.17 7.73
CA VAL A 37 0.12 -4.01 6.93
C VAL A 37 1.17 -5.09 7.23
N PRO A 38 1.50 -5.42 8.50
CA PRO A 38 2.49 -6.48 8.77
C PRO A 38 2.13 -7.84 8.15
N GLY A 39 0.87 -8.23 8.18
CA GLY A 39 0.41 -9.48 7.59
C GLY A 39 0.56 -9.49 6.07
N ILE A 40 0.26 -8.39 5.43
CA ILE A 40 0.44 -8.24 3.98
C ILE A 40 1.94 -8.25 3.65
N GLN A 41 2.76 -7.56 4.44
CA GLN A 41 4.21 -7.55 4.25
C GLN A 41 4.80 -8.96 4.35
N ASP A 42 4.33 -9.78 5.28
CA ASP A 42 4.78 -11.15 5.41
C ASP A 42 4.49 -11.98 4.14
N MET A 43 3.36 -11.75 3.51
CA MET A 43 3.02 -12.43 2.26
C MET A 43 3.89 -11.95 1.08
N LEU A 44 4.30 -10.68 1.08
CA LEU A 44 5.09 -10.07 0.01
C LEU A 44 6.58 -10.29 0.17
N LYS A 45 7.04 -10.62 1.36
CA LYS A 45 8.45 -10.70 1.72
C LYS A 45 9.27 -11.61 0.80
N GLY A 46 8.74 -12.77 0.44
CA GLY A 46 9.41 -13.71 -0.45
C GLY A 46 9.43 -13.28 -1.91
N HIS A 47 8.74 -12.19 -2.26
CA HIS A 47 8.63 -11.69 -3.63
C HIS A 47 9.39 -10.38 -3.85
N ASN A 48 10.15 -9.92 -2.85
CA ASN A 48 10.92 -8.68 -2.88
C ASN A 48 10.05 -7.44 -3.17
N VAL A 49 8.84 -7.44 -2.63
CA VAL A 49 7.91 -6.32 -2.67
C VAL A 49 7.67 -5.86 -1.24
N ASN A 50 7.69 -4.56 -1.01
CA ASN A 50 7.32 -4.06 0.31
C ASN A 50 6.11 -3.12 0.26
N ILE A 51 5.37 -3.09 1.35
CA ILE A 51 4.17 -2.28 1.48
C ILE A 51 4.37 -1.22 2.55
N THR A 52 3.93 -0.01 2.25
CA THR A 52 3.86 1.09 3.22
C THR A 52 2.48 1.73 3.15
N MET A 53 2.04 2.27 4.26
CA MET A 53 0.79 3.00 4.36
C MET A 53 1.07 4.43 4.82
N TRP A 54 0.55 5.38 4.07
CA TRP A 54 0.79 6.81 4.31
C TRP A 54 -0.51 7.53 4.59
N VAL A 55 -0.46 8.46 5.53
CA VAL A 55 -1.61 9.30 5.87
C VAL A 55 -1.26 10.76 5.71
N PRO A 56 -2.21 11.62 5.32
CA PRO A 56 -1.94 13.04 5.21
C PRO A 56 -1.76 13.66 6.60
N VAL A 57 -0.81 14.58 6.68
CA VAL A 57 -0.59 15.41 7.87
C VAL A 57 -1.15 16.80 7.59
N ILE A 58 -0.90 17.29 6.36
CA ILE A 58 -1.45 18.54 5.86
C ILE A 58 -2.04 18.26 4.49
N ALA A 59 -3.36 18.34 4.37
CA ALA A 59 -4.06 18.07 3.11
C ALA A 59 -5.47 18.64 3.18
N GLU A 60 -6.07 18.88 2.02
CA GLU A 60 -7.47 19.31 1.94
C GLU A 60 -8.41 18.22 2.44
N ASP A 61 -8.13 16.97 2.05
CA ASP A 61 -8.94 15.82 2.42
C ASP A 61 -8.15 14.88 3.31
N MET A 62 -8.40 14.96 4.61
CA MET A 62 -7.72 14.13 5.62
C MET A 62 -8.22 12.69 5.66
N LYS A 63 -9.24 12.35 4.86
CA LYS A 63 -9.75 10.97 4.75
C LYS A 63 -9.00 10.15 3.69
N ARG A 64 -8.10 10.76 2.94
CA ARG A 64 -7.29 10.08 1.94
C ARG A 64 -6.14 9.31 2.58
N VAL A 65 -5.94 8.08 2.13
CA VAL A 65 -4.88 7.21 2.62
C VAL A 65 -4.19 6.60 1.41
N LEU A 66 -2.86 6.57 1.44
CA LEU A 66 -2.07 5.96 0.38
C LEU A 66 -1.49 4.63 0.86
N VAL A 67 -1.69 3.59 0.07
CA VAL A 67 -1.01 2.31 0.27
C VAL A 67 -0.07 2.12 -0.92
N VAL A 68 1.21 1.95 -0.63
CA VAL A 68 2.26 1.89 -1.64
C VAL A 68 2.91 0.51 -1.62
N TYR A 69 2.84 -0.18 -2.75
CA TYR A 69 3.58 -1.43 -2.99
C TYR A 69 4.79 -1.08 -3.83
N ALA A 70 5.98 -1.39 -3.34
CA ALA A 70 7.22 -0.99 -4.01
C ALA A 70 8.18 -2.17 -4.19
N ALA A 71 8.96 -2.12 -5.26
CA ALA A 71 9.94 -3.15 -5.59
C ALA A 71 11.13 -2.52 -6.32
N PRO A 72 12.26 -3.25 -6.47
CA PRO A 72 13.43 -2.70 -7.17
C PRO A 72 13.16 -2.33 -8.63
N ASP A 73 12.22 -3.00 -9.29
CA ASP A 73 11.84 -2.73 -10.68
C ASP A 73 10.39 -3.13 -10.93
N MET A 74 9.86 -2.74 -12.09
CA MET A 74 8.45 -3.01 -12.46
C MET A 74 8.16 -4.49 -12.65
N LYS A 75 9.12 -5.24 -13.16
CA LYS A 75 8.95 -6.68 -13.37
C LYS A 75 8.77 -7.42 -12.05
N THR A 76 9.61 -7.10 -11.07
CA THR A 76 9.52 -7.68 -9.72
C THR A 76 8.21 -7.29 -9.06
N LEU A 77 7.83 -6.01 -9.18
CA LEU A 77 6.59 -5.51 -8.63
C LEU A 77 5.37 -6.22 -9.23
N GLY A 78 5.33 -6.31 -10.55
CA GLY A 78 4.21 -6.96 -11.26
C GLY A 78 4.09 -8.43 -10.92
N LYS A 79 5.21 -9.16 -10.94
CA LYS A 79 5.23 -10.58 -10.62
C LYS A 79 4.80 -10.84 -9.17
N GLY A 80 5.38 -10.09 -8.24
CA GLY A 80 5.08 -10.29 -6.80
C GLY A 80 3.64 -9.96 -6.45
N THR A 81 3.12 -8.84 -6.94
CA THR A 81 1.73 -8.45 -6.67
C THR A 81 0.75 -9.39 -7.34
N ASP A 82 1.06 -9.92 -8.52
CA ASP A 82 0.20 -10.88 -9.21
C ASP A 82 0.16 -12.22 -8.46
N GLU A 83 1.31 -12.78 -8.11
CA GLU A 83 1.39 -14.07 -7.42
C GLU A 83 0.72 -14.03 -6.04
N VAL A 84 0.99 -12.98 -5.27
CA VAL A 84 0.37 -12.81 -3.94
C VAL A 84 -1.11 -12.51 -4.07
N GLY A 85 -1.49 -11.69 -5.05
CA GLY A 85 -2.88 -11.32 -5.29
C GLY A 85 -3.79 -12.48 -5.61
N MET A 86 -3.25 -13.57 -6.15
CA MET A 86 -4.03 -14.78 -6.49
C MET A 86 -4.22 -15.72 -5.30
N THR A 87 -3.58 -15.47 -4.16
CA THR A 87 -3.72 -16.33 -2.99
C THR A 87 -5.04 -16.10 -2.26
N GLU A 88 -5.63 -17.16 -1.70
CA GLU A 88 -6.84 -17.05 -0.89
C GLU A 88 -6.65 -16.16 0.32
N LYS A 89 -5.49 -16.25 0.95
CA LYS A 89 -5.17 -15.44 2.13
C LYS A 89 -5.21 -13.95 1.80
N PHE A 90 -4.62 -13.55 0.68
CA PHE A 90 -4.64 -12.15 0.26
C PHE A 90 -6.05 -11.70 -0.12
N GLN A 91 -6.80 -12.56 -0.82
CA GLN A 91 -8.19 -12.26 -1.20
C GLN A 91 -9.07 -12.02 0.03
N LYS A 92 -8.89 -12.82 1.08
CA LYS A 92 -9.58 -12.61 2.36
C LYS A 92 -9.23 -11.27 2.99
N MET A 93 -7.94 -10.90 2.95
CA MET A 93 -7.50 -9.61 3.50
C MET A 93 -8.08 -8.45 2.71
N LEU A 94 -8.23 -8.58 1.38
CA LEU A 94 -8.87 -7.55 0.56
C LEU A 94 -10.35 -7.37 0.94
N VAL A 95 -11.06 -8.45 1.21
CA VAL A 95 -12.45 -8.38 1.66
C VAL A 95 -12.55 -7.62 2.99
N ASP A 96 -11.67 -7.92 3.94
CA ASP A 96 -11.63 -7.22 5.23
C ASP A 96 -11.28 -5.75 5.05
N ALA A 97 -10.31 -5.46 4.19
CA ALA A 97 -9.90 -4.08 3.90
C ALA A 97 -11.03 -3.27 3.25
N SER A 98 -11.84 -3.91 2.41
CA SER A 98 -12.95 -3.24 1.73
C SER A 98 -14.02 -2.70 2.69
N LYS A 99 -14.05 -3.22 3.91
CA LYS A 99 -14.98 -2.76 4.96
C LYS A 99 -14.46 -1.51 5.66
N LEU A 100 -13.18 -1.19 5.50
CA LEU A 100 -12.54 -0.07 6.18
C LEU A 100 -12.51 1.20 5.35
N GLY A 101 -12.45 1.07 4.03
CA GLY A 101 -12.37 2.21 3.12
C GLY A 101 -12.66 1.82 1.69
N THR A 102 -12.78 2.83 0.82
CA THR A 102 -13.10 2.67 -0.59
C THR A 102 -11.89 3.02 -1.45
N LEU A 103 -11.51 2.13 -2.36
CA LEU A 103 -10.46 2.41 -3.33
C LEU A 103 -10.95 3.48 -4.31
N ASP A 104 -10.23 4.61 -4.38
CA ASP A 104 -10.59 5.72 -5.25
C ASP A 104 -9.80 5.65 -6.55
N ARG A 105 -8.49 5.42 -6.48
CA ARG A 105 -7.65 5.26 -7.67
C ARG A 105 -6.40 4.45 -7.39
N SER A 106 -5.82 3.92 -8.47
CA SER A 106 -4.58 3.18 -8.41
C SER A 106 -3.71 3.61 -9.60
N PHE A 107 -2.42 3.80 -9.37
CA PHE A 107 -1.48 4.20 -10.43
C PHE A 107 -0.08 3.70 -10.12
N GLY A 108 0.72 3.56 -11.19
CA GLY A 108 2.10 3.14 -11.08
C GLY A 108 3.06 4.33 -11.14
N MET A 109 4.22 4.19 -10.52
CA MET A 109 5.30 5.17 -10.54
C MET A 109 6.63 4.45 -10.74
N VAL A 110 7.51 5.04 -11.53
CA VAL A 110 8.88 4.55 -11.71
C VAL A 110 9.83 5.71 -11.54
N GLU A 111 10.87 5.51 -10.72
CA GLU A 111 11.91 6.49 -10.57
C GLU A 111 12.82 6.48 -11.79
N ILE A 112 12.99 7.63 -12.41
CA ILE A 112 13.87 7.82 -13.55
C ILE A 112 15.18 8.42 -13.05
N LYS A 113 16.28 7.69 -13.29
CA LYS A 113 17.61 8.16 -12.88
C LYS A 113 18.40 8.66 -14.07
#